data_f67cb1dfe9dd6cddb384cc8cb594bd61
#
_entry.id   f67cb1dfe9dd6cddb384cc8cb594bd61
#
_cell.length_a   1.000
_cell.length_b   1.000
_cell.length_c   1.000
_cell.angle_alpha   90.00
_cell.angle_beta   90.00
_cell.angle_gamma   90.00
#
_symmetry.space_group_name_H-M   'P 1'
#
loop_
_entity.id
_entity.type
_entity.pdbx_description
1 polymer ?
#
loop_
_entity_poly.entity_id
_entity_poly.type
_entity_poly.pdbx_seq_one_letter_code
_entity_poly.pdbx_strand_id
1 'polypeptide(L)'
;MTTTTPKYMAVQAAALLVAGGFLVIGVLGFIPGATTDYDLLEWSGNHSGAKLFGIFAISGLHNLLHLVSGVVGLALARSYAASRAYFLGGGLAYLALWLSALLMDQGSRANLLPVNSADIWLHFGLGIGMVLLGVTLAGQRDPTKRRRQRGS
;
A
#
# COMPACT_ATOMS: atom_id res chain seq x y z
N MET A 1 19.79 -15.29 31.05
CA MET A 1 19.44 -14.46 29.84
C MET A 1 18.02 -14.74 29.45
N THR A 2 17.09 -13.84 29.76
CA THR A 2 15.68 -13.95 29.36
C THR A 2 15.59 -13.54 27.87
N THR A 3 15.47 -14.51 26.99
CA THR A 3 15.17 -14.25 25.56
C THR A 3 13.73 -13.78 25.46
N THR A 4 13.53 -12.48 25.38
CA THR A 4 12.21 -11.90 25.08
C THR A 4 11.83 -12.29 23.64
N THR A 5 10.83 -13.15 23.50
CA THR A 5 10.23 -13.46 22.19
C THR A 5 9.64 -12.16 21.62
N PRO A 6 9.98 -11.75 20.40
CA PRO A 6 9.42 -10.53 19.83
C PRO A 6 7.89 -10.61 19.79
N LYS A 7 7.22 -9.51 20.18
CA LYS A 7 5.76 -9.42 20.23
C LYS A 7 5.13 -9.60 18.83
N TYR A 8 5.85 -9.22 17.79
CA TYR A 8 5.41 -9.31 16.39
C TYR A 8 6.44 -10.06 15.56
N MET A 9 5.97 -10.85 14.61
CA MET A 9 6.82 -11.43 13.57
C MET A 9 7.26 -10.37 12.56
N ALA A 10 8.36 -10.61 11.85
CA ALA A 10 8.89 -9.64 10.87
C ALA A 10 7.86 -9.23 9.81
N VAL A 11 7.02 -10.15 9.33
CA VAL A 11 5.96 -9.84 8.36
C VAL A 11 4.88 -8.91 8.94
N GLN A 12 4.55 -9.05 10.23
CA GLN A 12 3.60 -8.17 10.91
C GLN A 12 4.19 -6.77 11.12
N ALA A 13 5.45 -6.69 11.55
CA ALA A 13 6.15 -5.42 11.69
C ALA A 13 6.26 -4.69 10.34
N ALA A 14 6.61 -5.41 9.28
CA ALA A 14 6.64 -4.87 7.93
C ALA A 14 5.24 -4.38 7.48
N ALA A 15 4.16 -5.12 7.79
CA ALA A 15 2.80 -4.72 7.48
C ALA A 15 2.40 -3.42 8.20
N LEU A 16 2.77 -3.26 9.47
CA LEU A 16 2.54 -2.02 10.22
C LEU A 16 3.27 -0.83 9.60
N LEU A 17 4.52 -1.01 9.19
CA LEU A 17 5.32 0.04 8.56
C LEU A 17 4.75 0.46 7.21
N VAL A 18 4.42 -0.49 6.35
CA VAL A 18 3.83 -0.21 5.02
C VAL A 18 2.45 0.42 5.16
N ALA A 19 1.62 -0.10 6.06
CA ALA A 19 0.30 0.47 6.34
C ALA A 19 0.39 1.90 6.87
N GLY A 20 1.34 2.16 7.79
CA GLY A 20 1.63 3.51 8.28
C GLY A 20 2.06 4.46 7.15
N GLY A 21 2.91 4.00 6.25
CA GLY A 21 3.32 4.75 5.07
C GLY A 21 2.12 5.12 4.18
N PHE A 22 1.20 4.19 3.91
CA PHE A 22 -0.01 4.47 3.15
C PHE A 22 -0.93 5.49 3.83
N LEU A 23 -1.09 5.40 5.15
CA LEU A 23 -1.87 6.40 5.89
C LEU A 23 -1.24 7.79 5.79
N VAL A 24 0.06 7.90 5.98
CA VAL A 24 0.78 9.17 5.87
C VAL A 24 0.63 9.78 4.47
N ILE A 25 0.86 8.99 3.43
CA ILE A 25 0.73 9.44 2.04
C ILE A 25 -0.72 9.88 1.75
N GLY A 26 -1.70 9.08 2.16
CA GLY A 26 -3.12 9.40 1.95
C GLY A 26 -3.55 10.68 2.66
N VAL A 27 -3.06 10.93 3.88
CA VAL A 27 -3.32 12.17 4.60
C VAL A 27 -2.62 13.35 3.93
N LEU A 28 -1.34 13.22 3.60
CA LEU A 28 -0.55 14.29 2.97
C LEU A 28 -1.14 14.73 1.63
N GLY A 29 -1.79 13.82 0.90
CA GLY A 29 -2.50 14.14 -0.34
C GLY A 29 -3.68 15.12 -0.17
N PHE A 30 -4.19 15.30 1.06
CA PHE A 30 -5.22 16.29 1.40
C PHE A 30 -4.66 17.56 2.08
N ILE A 31 -3.34 17.69 2.21
CA ILE A 31 -2.73 18.83 2.91
C ILE A 31 -2.15 19.82 1.89
N PRO A 32 -2.66 21.05 1.81
CA PRO A 32 -2.02 22.11 1.04
C PRO A 32 -0.56 22.30 1.49
N GLY A 33 0.35 22.46 0.54
CA GLY A 33 1.78 22.55 0.80
C GLY A 33 2.54 21.22 0.68
N ALA A 34 1.99 20.10 1.16
CA ALA A 34 2.47 18.78 0.79
C ALA A 34 1.99 18.41 -0.63
N THR A 35 0.79 18.85 -0.98
CA THR A 35 0.21 18.76 -2.32
C THR A 35 0.35 20.11 -3.01
N THR A 36 1.03 20.13 -4.14
CA THR A 36 1.15 21.29 -5.05
C THR A 36 -0.08 21.37 -5.95
N ASP A 37 -0.38 22.56 -6.45
CA ASP A 37 -1.56 22.84 -7.29
C ASP A 37 -2.86 22.29 -6.63
N TYR A 38 -2.99 22.54 -5.32
CA TYR A 38 -4.05 21.96 -4.50
C TYR A 38 -5.45 22.41 -4.93
N ASP A 39 -5.59 23.59 -5.48
CA ASP A 39 -6.81 24.15 -6.06
C ASP A 39 -7.28 23.38 -7.30
N LEU A 40 -6.39 22.58 -7.93
CA LEU A 40 -6.71 21.68 -9.03
C LEU A 40 -6.99 20.24 -8.56
N LEU A 41 -7.09 19.99 -7.25
CA LEU A 41 -7.41 18.67 -6.72
C LEU A 41 -8.88 18.34 -7.01
N GLU A 42 -9.10 17.39 -7.90
CA GLU A 42 -10.42 16.83 -8.17
C GLU A 42 -10.67 15.55 -7.40
N TRP A 43 -11.94 15.18 -7.25
CA TRP A 43 -12.31 13.95 -6.54
C TRP A 43 -11.83 12.69 -7.28
N SER A 44 -12.04 12.62 -8.59
CA SER A 44 -11.67 11.46 -9.41
C SER A 44 -11.47 11.86 -10.88
N GLY A 45 -10.90 10.95 -11.65
CA GLY A 45 -10.67 11.15 -13.07
C GLY A 45 -9.27 11.62 -13.40
N ASN A 46 -9.00 11.73 -14.69
CA ASN A 46 -7.68 12.08 -15.23
C ASN A 46 -7.40 13.60 -15.29
N HIS A 47 -8.34 14.43 -14.85
CA HIS A 47 -8.25 15.89 -14.94
C HIS A 47 -7.66 16.56 -13.69
N SER A 48 -7.46 15.82 -12.59
CA SER A 48 -6.82 16.36 -11.40
C SER A 48 -5.41 16.83 -11.72
N GLY A 49 -5.14 18.12 -11.54
CA GLY A 49 -3.82 18.72 -11.75
C GLY A 49 -2.92 18.68 -10.52
N ALA A 50 -3.48 18.31 -9.36
CA ALA A 50 -2.76 18.28 -8.08
C ALA A 50 -1.69 17.19 -8.05
N LYS A 51 -0.55 17.49 -7.39
CA LYS A 51 0.57 16.55 -7.27
C LYS A 51 1.10 16.49 -5.84
N LEU A 52 1.17 15.31 -5.27
CA LEU A 52 1.85 15.09 -4.01
C LEU A 52 3.36 15.33 -4.18
N PHE A 53 3.93 16.23 -3.37
CA PHE A 53 5.32 16.70 -3.44
C PHE A 53 5.74 17.24 -4.82
N GLY A 54 4.79 17.68 -5.64
CA GLY A 54 5.05 18.13 -7.01
C GLY A 54 5.44 17.02 -7.99
N ILE A 55 5.36 15.75 -7.60
CA ILE A 55 5.86 14.59 -8.35
C ILE A 55 4.73 13.66 -8.76
N PHE A 56 3.94 13.17 -7.80
CA PHE A 56 2.93 12.14 -8.00
C PHE A 56 1.56 12.74 -8.26
N ALA A 57 0.93 12.36 -9.37
CA ALA A 57 -0.42 12.80 -9.69
C ALA A 57 -1.44 12.19 -8.71
N ILE A 58 -2.29 13.02 -8.13
CA ILE A 58 -3.26 12.58 -7.13
C ILE A 58 -4.67 13.11 -7.39
N SER A 59 -5.65 12.40 -6.84
CA SER A 59 -7.04 12.84 -6.72
C SER A 59 -7.56 12.48 -5.33
N GLY A 60 -8.73 13.00 -4.95
CA GLY A 60 -9.37 12.61 -3.70
C GLY A 60 -9.58 11.12 -3.57
N LEU A 61 -10.01 10.46 -4.66
CA LEU A 61 -10.16 9.01 -4.72
C LEU A 61 -8.81 8.27 -4.56
N HIS A 62 -7.74 8.75 -5.21
CA HIS A 62 -6.41 8.18 -5.07
C HIS A 62 -5.92 8.26 -3.61
N ASN A 63 -6.07 9.42 -2.97
CA ASN A 63 -5.72 9.60 -1.56
C ASN A 63 -6.55 8.69 -0.64
N LEU A 64 -7.86 8.56 -0.90
CA LEU A 64 -8.75 7.67 -0.16
C LEU A 64 -8.32 6.20 -0.29
N LEU A 65 -7.93 5.75 -1.48
CA LEU A 65 -7.42 4.38 -1.68
C LEU A 65 -6.14 4.12 -0.86
N HIS A 66 -5.25 5.10 -0.74
CA HIS A 66 -4.10 4.99 0.16
C HIS A 66 -4.53 4.88 1.63
N LEU A 67 -5.48 5.70 2.09
CA LEU A 67 -6.01 5.60 3.45
C LEU A 67 -6.67 4.24 3.72
N VAL A 68 -7.48 3.74 2.80
CA VAL A 68 -8.11 2.42 2.90
C VAL A 68 -7.05 1.32 2.95
N SER A 69 -6.04 1.37 2.08
CA SER A 69 -4.93 0.41 2.06
C SER A 69 -4.17 0.41 3.39
N GLY A 70 -3.96 1.59 3.98
CA GLY A 70 -3.33 1.73 5.29
C GLY A 70 -4.19 1.14 6.43
N VAL A 71 -5.49 1.47 6.48
CA VAL A 71 -6.41 0.92 7.49
C VAL A 71 -6.50 -0.62 7.38
N VAL A 72 -6.67 -1.13 6.17
CA VAL A 72 -6.69 -2.58 5.91
C VAL A 72 -5.38 -3.23 6.34
N GLY A 73 -4.24 -2.61 6.02
CA GLY A 73 -2.92 -3.10 6.43
C GLY A 73 -2.78 -3.17 7.96
N LEU A 74 -3.19 -2.13 8.70
CA LEU A 74 -3.19 -2.15 10.16
C LEU A 74 -4.10 -3.25 10.73
N ALA A 75 -5.29 -3.43 10.16
CA ALA A 75 -6.21 -4.48 10.58
C ALA A 75 -5.64 -5.88 10.33
N LEU A 76 -4.99 -6.10 9.19
CA LEU A 76 -4.40 -7.39 8.80
C LEU A 76 -3.05 -7.67 9.45
N ALA A 77 -2.34 -6.66 9.99
CA ALA A 77 -1.09 -6.83 10.71
C ALA A 77 -1.21 -7.63 12.03
N ARG A 78 -2.43 -7.94 12.46
CA ARG A 78 -2.72 -8.65 13.72
C ARG A 78 -2.29 -10.12 13.71
N SER A 79 -2.17 -10.74 12.55
CA SER A 79 -1.73 -12.14 12.44
C SER A 79 -0.76 -12.33 11.28
N TYR A 80 0.06 -13.38 11.40
CA TYR A 80 1.00 -13.77 10.35
C TYR A 80 0.31 -14.02 8.98
N ALA A 81 -0.73 -14.84 8.98
CA ALA A 81 -1.44 -15.20 7.75
C ALA A 81 -2.12 -13.98 7.10
N ALA A 82 -2.73 -13.10 7.90
CA ALA A 82 -3.38 -11.90 7.41
C ALA A 82 -2.36 -10.87 6.89
N SER A 83 -1.21 -10.68 7.56
CA SER A 83 -0.13 -9.82 7.06
C SER A 83 0.41 -10.31 5.71
N ARG A 84 0.58 -11.63 5.57
CA ARG A 84 0.98 -12.23 4.30
C ARG A 84 -0.07 -12.00 3.21
N ALA A 85 -1.35 -12.19 3.53
CA ALA A 85 -2.45 -11.93 2.59
C ALA A 85 -2.50 -10.45 2.17
N TYR A 86 -2.27 -9.51 3.10
CA TYR A 86 -2.15 -8.09 2.81
C TYR A 86 -1.04 -7.81 1.79
N PHE A 87 0.14 -8.37 2.00
CA PHE A 87 1.25 -8.17 1.08
C PHE A 87 1.02 -8.80 -0.30
N LEU A 88 0.54 -10.02 -0.36
CA LEU A 88 0.30 -10.69 -1.64
C LEU A 88 -0.88 -10.06 -2.39
N GLY A 89 -2.01 -9.83 -1.71
CA GLY A 89 -3.19 -9.23 -2.30
C GLY A 89 -2.98 -7.77 -2.69
N GLY A 90 -2.39 -6.97 -1.79
CA GLY A 90 -2.04 -5.58 -2.05
C GLY A 90 -1.00 -5.44 -3.16
N GLY A 91 0.04 -6.28 -3.14
CA GLY A 91 1.05 -6.29 -4.19
C GLY A 91 0.48 -6.61 -5.57
N LEU A 92 -0.40 -7.62 -5.67
CA LEU A 92 -1.10 -7.94 -6.92
C LEU A 92 -2.03 -6.79 -7.37
N ALA A 93 -2.71 -6.12 -6.43
CA ALA A 93 -3.54 -4.96 -6.75
C ALA A 93 -2.70 -3.81 -7.33
N TYR A 94 -1.53 -3.49 -6.74
CA TYR A 94 -0.63 -2.47 -7.29
C TYR A 94 -0.03 -2.85 -8.64
N LEU A 95 0.28 -4.13 -8.87
CA LEU A 95 0.70 -4.61 -10.20
C LEU A 95 -0.44 -4.51 -11.23
N ALA A 96 -1.68 -4.76 -10.83
CA ALA A 96 -2.83 -4.56 -11.69
C ALA A 96 -3.04 -3.07 -12.04
N LEU A 97 -2.88 -2.15 -11.06
CA LEU A 97 -2.92 -0.71 -11.31
C LEU A 97 -1.79 -0.27 -12.26
N TRP A 98 -0.57 -0.77 -12.04
CA TRP A 98 0.56 -0.52 -12.95
C TRP A 98 0.26 -0.98 -14.38
N LEU A 99 -0.22 -2.21 -14.54
CA LEU A 99 -0.55 -2.77 -15.86
C LEU A 99 -1.69 -1.99 -16.52
N SER A 100 -2.74 -1.65 -15.77
CA SER A 100 -3.85 -0.86 -16.29
C SER A 100 -3.40 0.52 -16.77
N ALA A 101 -2.48 1.18 -16.03
CA ALA A 101 -1.92 2.46 -16.41
C ALA A 101 -1.08 2.41 -17.70
N LEU A 102 -0.46 1.26 -17.99
CA LEU A 102 0.25 1.06 -19.26
C LEU A 102 -0.66 0.77 -20.45
N LEU A 103 -1.80 0.11 -20.22
CA LEU A 103 -2.70 -0.35 -21.28
C LEU A 103 -3.84 0.64 -21.59
N MET A 104 -4.21 1.48 -20.62
CA MET A 104 -5.31 2.44 -20.80
C MET A 104 -4.80 3.74 -21.42
N ASP A 105 -5.62 4.31 -22.28
CA ASP A 105 -5.45 5.70 -22.70
C ASP A 105 -5.67 6.62 -21.48
N GLN A 106 -4.61 7.34 -21.09
CA GLN A 106 -4.63 8.24 -19.94
C GLN A 106 -5.62 9.40 -20.11
N GLY A 107 -5.98 9.74 -21.35
CA GLY A 107 -7.02 10.74 -21.68
C GLY A 107 -8.45 10.19 -21.59
N SER A 108 -8.63 8.90 -21.42
CA SER A 108 -9.96 8.27 -21.40
C SER A 108 -10.75 8.65 -20.15
N ARG A 109 -12.07 8.90 -20.34
CA ARG A 109 -13.02 9.09 -19.22
C ARG A 109 -13.18 7.84 -18.33
N ALA A 110 -12.77 6.66 -18.80
CA ALA A 110 -12.74 5.44 -18.02
C ALA A 110 -11.58 5.42 -17.01
N ASN A 111 -10.61 6.32 -17.15
CA ASN A 111 -9.52 6.45 -16.22
C ASN A 111 -9.97 7.22 -14.95
N LEU A 112 -10.23 6.49 -13.88
CA LEU A 112 -10.73 7.05 -12.61
C LEU A 112 -9.62 7.65 -11.74
N LEU A 113 -8.37 7.31 -12.01
CA LEU A 113 -7.22 7.75 -11.23
C LEU A 113 -6.26 8.52 -12.14
N PRO A 114 -5.86 9.75 -11.77
CA PRO A 114 -4.79 10.42 -12.48
C PRO A 114 -3.50 9.65 -12.22
N VAL A 115 -2.74 9.38 -13.25
CA VAL A 115 -1.43 8.73 -13.16
C VAL A 115 -0.46 9.40 -14.11
N ASN A 116 0.75 9.64 -13.64
CA ASN A 116 1.87 10.08 -14.47
C ASN A 116 2.98 9.02 -14.50
N SER A 117 4.07 9.29 -15.18
CA SER A 117 5.18 8.33 -15.27
C SER A 117 5.77 7.96 -13.90
N ALA A 118 5.79 8.89 -12.94
CA ALA A 118 6.29 8.61 -11.60
C ALA A 118 5.35 7.64 -10.85
N ASP A 119 4.03 7.81 -10.99
CA ASP A 119 3.03 6.91 -10.40
C ASP A 119 3.12 5.50 -10.98
N ILE A 120 3.30 5.38 -12.30
CA ILE A 120 3.44 4.09 -12.98
C ILE A 120 4.61 3.29 -12.37
N TRP A 121 5.78 3.91 -12.23
CA TRP A 121 6.95 3.25 -11.64
C TRP A 121 6.81 3.02 -10.15
N LEU A 122 6.13 3.92 -9.42
CA LEU A 122 5.84 3.73 -8.00
C LEU A 122 4.93 2.53 -7.78
N HIS A 123 3.85 2.40 -8.56
CA HIS A 123 2.93 1.26 -8.45
C HIS A 123 3.62 -0.06 -8.79
N PHE A 124 4.50 -0.08 -9.78
CA PHE A 124 5.33 -1.25 -10.08
C PHE A 124 6.23 -1.61 -8.89
N GLY A 125 6.99 -0.64 -8.37
CA GLY A 125 7.89 -0.85 -7.23
C GLY A 125 7.16 -1.31 -5.97
N LEU A 126 6.02 -0.70 -5.64
CA LEU A 126 5.16 -1.11 -4.53
C LEU A 126 4.62 -2.53 -4.73
N GLY A 127 4.12 -2.83 -5.92
CA GLY A 127 3.59 -4.15 -6.24
C GLY A 127 4.62 -5.26 -6.07
N ILE A 128 5.79 -5.12 -6.70
CA ILE A 128 6.89 -6.08 -6.56
C ILE A 128 7.39 -6.14 -5.12
N GLY A 129 7.61 -4.99 -4.47
CA GLY A 129 8.10 -4.92 -3.09
C GLY A 129 7.17 -5.63 -2.11
N MET A 130 5.86 -5.40 -2.21
CA MET A 130 4.87 -6.06 -1.37
C MET A 130 4.83 -7.57 -1.62
N VAL A 131 4.83 -8.02 -2.87
CA VAL A 131 4.88 -9.46 -3.19
C VAL A 131 6.13 -10.10 -2.60
N LEU A 132 7.30 -9.49 -2.78
CA LEU A 132 8.56 -9.99 -2.22
C LEU A 132 8.51 -10.08 -0.69
N LEU A 133 7.99 -9.06 0.01
CA LEU A 133 7.80 -9.11 1.47
C LEU A 133 6.86 -10.25 1.87
N GLY A 134 5.75 -10.43 1.15
CA GLY A 134 4.79 -11.50 1.42
C GLY A 134 5.34 -12.91 1.19
N VAL A 135 6.30 -13.07 0.27
CA VAL A 135 6.93 -14.36 -0.03
C VAL A 135 8.13 -14.61 0.90
N THR A 136 9.04 -13.64 1.03
CA THR A 136 10.31 -13.84 1.76
C THR A 136 10.14 -13.87 3.26
N LEU A 137 9.30 -12.98 3.83
CA LEU A 137 9.03 -12.95 5.26
C LEU A 137 8.08 -14.07 5.72
N ALA A 138 7.43 -14.76 4.78
CA ALA A 138 6.56 -15.89 5.04
C ALA A 138 7.31 -17.19 5.42
N GLY A 139 8.62 -17.26 5.21
CA GLY A 139 9.44 -18.43 5.55
C GLY A 139 9.72 -18.59 7.05
N GLN A 140 9.38 -17.61 7.88
CA GLN A 140 9.56 -17.68 9.33
C GLN A 140 8.47 -18.58 9.94
N ARG A 141 8.89 -19.63 10.66
CA ARG A 141 7.97 -20.56 11.32
C ARG A 141 7.10 -19.81 12.34
N ASP A 142 5.79 -19.87 12.15
CA ASP A 142 4.83 -19.29 13.10
C ASP A 142 5.00 -19.92 14.48
N PRO A 143 5.51 -19.19 15.49
CA PRO A 143 5.76 -19.73 16.82
C PRO A 143 4.48 -20.14 17.55
N THR A 144 3.30 -19.63 17.11
CA THR A 144 2.00 -19.94 17.72
C THR A 144 1.51 -21.34 17.35
N LYS A 145 1.89 -21.86 16.17
CA LYS A 145 1.55 -23.22 15.74
C LYS A 145 2.26 -24.31 16.56
N ARG A 146 3.48 -24.07 17.04
CA ARG A 146 4.23 -25.03 17.87
C ARG A 146 3.61 -25.24 19.26
N ARG A 147 2.92 -24.22 19.79
CA ARG A 147 2.30 -24.31 21.12
C ARG A 147 1.06 -25.20 21.13
N ARG A 148 0.28 -25.22 20.03
CA ARG A 148 -0.91 -26.09 19.90
C ARG A 148 -0.56 -27.57 19.76
N GLN A 149 0.57 -27.91 19.14
CA GLN A 149 0.99 -29.31 18.96
C GLN A 149 1.65 -29.94 20.19
N ARG A 150 2.05 -29.16 21.20
CA ARG A 150 2.63 -29.66 22.46
C ARG A 150 1.60 -29.75 23.59
N GLY A 151 0.38 -29.29 23.39
CA GLY A 151 -0.70 -29.30 24.40
C GLY A 151 -1.82 -30.30 24.09
N SER A 152 -1.65 -31.14 23.08
CA SER A 152 -2.49 -32.32 22.74
C SER A 152 -1.71 -33.61 22.99
#